data_be1c2cf5b29e00fbbf99befaa717c2f9
#
_entry.id   be1c2cf5b29e00fbbf99befaa717c2f9
#
_cell.length_a   1.000
_cell.length_b   1.000
_cell.length_c   1.000
_cell.angle_alpha   90.00
_cell.angle_beta   90.00
_cell.angle_gamma   90.00
#
_symmetry.space_group_name_H-M   'P 1'
#
loop_
_entity.id
_entity.type
_entity.pdbx_description
1 polymer ?
#
loop_
_entity_poly.entity_id
_entity_poly.type
_entity_poly.pdbx_seq_one_letter_code
_entity_poly.pdbx_strand_id
1 'polypeptide(L)'
;MLYLIIALTVLISIKGFKDHSFFNKYKFNISSVKNGEKYRMFSSAFLHVDFNHLFFNLFTLLVFSNQILNELGGLYYIIIYIVSLYFGNYYTYKQYKNNGFYSAVGASGAVSGIVYSAILLFPEMKLVFILFPIPLPSYIFGIGYILYSIYGMKKLNDNIGHSAHLGGAISGIIITIIIKPSIIVSQTWLIFLLILPFIIERFIKK
;
A
#
# COMPACT_ATOMS: atom_id res chain seq x y z
N MET A 1 -7.61 14.30 9.57
CA MET A 1 -6.40 13.57 9.15
C MET A 1 -6.51 13.08 7.71
N LEU A 2 -7.49 12.24 7.37
CA LEU A 2 -7.70 11.72 6.00
C LEU A 2 -7.71 12.84 4.95
N TYR A 3 -8.58 13.84 5.12
CA TYR A 3 -8.71 14.94 4.14
C TYR A 3 -7.44 15.77 3.97
N LEU A 4 -6.60 15.87 5.01
CA LEU A 4 -5.30 16.53 4.90
C LEU A 4 -4.34 15.73 4.01
N ILE A 5 -4.28 14.40 4.18
CA ILE A 5 -3.48 13.52 3.33
C ILE A 5 -3.97 13.61 1.88
N ILE A 6 -5.29 13.56 1.66
CA ILE A 6 -5.88 13.71 0.33
C ILE A 6 -5.50 15.04 -0.30
N ALA A 7 -5.70 16.15 0.41
CA ALA A 7 -5.39 17.50 -0.10
C ALA A 7 -3.91 17.64 -0.49
N LEU A 8 -2.98 17.21 0.39
CA LEU A 8 -1.55 17.23 0.11
C LEU A 8 -1.19 16.35 -1.09
N THR A 9 -1.76 15.16 -1.18
CA THR A 9 -1.52 14.23 -2.30
C THR A 9 -2.00 14.80 -3.62
N VAL A 10 -3.19 15.41 -3.65
CA VAL A 10 -3.73 16.08 -4.85
C VAL A 10 -2.83 17.23 -5.28
N LEU A 11 -2.50 18.15 -4.37
CA LEU A 11 -1.70 19.34 -4.67
C LEU A 11 -0.31 18.97 -5.21
N ILE A 12 0.36 18.02 -4.56
CA ILE A 12 1.69 17.58 -4.96
C ILE A 12 1.65 16.80 -6.28
N SER A 13 0.64 15.96 -6.51
CA SER A 13 0.47 15.24 -7.77
C SER A 13 0.19 16.20 -8.94
N ILE A 14 -0.71 17.18 -8.76
CA ILE A 14 -0.99 18.19 -9.79
C ILE A 14 0.28 18.98 -10.14
N LYS A 15 1.10 19.35 -9.15
CA LYS A 15 2.39 19.97 -9.40
C LYS A 15 3.31 19.04 -10.19
N GLY A 16 3.37 17.75 -9.83
CA GLY A 16 4.17 16.75 -10.51
C GLY A 16 3.76 16.54 -11.97
N PHE A 17 2.46 16.60 -12.28
CA PHE A 17 1.95 16.51 -13.66
C PHE A 17 2.40 17.68 -14.55
N LYS A 18 2.61 18.86 -13.96
CA LYS A 18 2.98 20.08 -14.67
C LYS A 18 4.50 20.33 -14.69
N ASP A 19 5.24 19.76 -13.74
CA ASP A 19 6.67 20.02 -13.54
C ASP A 19 7.46 18.71 -13.50
N HIS A 20 8.03 18.32 -14.63
CA HIS A 20 8.85 17.11 -14.75
C HIS A 20 10.13 17.16 -13.89
N SER A 21 10.71 18.35 -13.65
CA SER A 21 11.89 18.49 -12.79
C SER A 21 11.52 18.17 -11.35
N PHE A 22 10.41 18.75 -10.87
CA PHE A 22 9.85 18.45 -9.57
C PHE A 22 9.51 16.95 -9.42
N PHE A 23 8.81 16.37 -10.40
CA PHE A 23 8.49 14.95 -10.40
C PHE A 23 9.74 14.08 -10.27
N ASN A 24 10.76 14.32 -11.10
CA ASN A 24 12.02 13.55 -11.08
C ASN A 24 12.81 13.73 -9.78
N LYS A 25 12.76 14.90 -9.16
CA LYS A 25 13.41 15.19 -7.88
C LYS A 25 12.81 14.38 -6.72
N TYR A 26 11.49 14.17 -6.71
CA TYR A 26 10.78 13.58 -5.57
C TYR A 26 10.28 12.16 -5.77
N LYS A 27 10.33 11.59 -6.99
CA LYS A 27 10.01 10.18 -7.23
C LYS A 27 10.99 9.25 -6.50
N PHE A 28 10.53 8.09 -6.09
CA PHE A 28 11.41 7.01 -5.64
C PHE A 28 12.33 6.58 -6.80
N ASN A 29 13.61 6.44 -6.53
CA ASN A 29 14.59 5.91 -7.47
C ASN A 29 15.68 5.19 -6.69
N ILE A 30 16.06 3.99 -7.12
CA ILE A 30 17.01 3.13 -6.42
C ILE A 30 18.40 3.79 -6.29
N SER A 31 18.96 4.31 -7.38
CA SER A 31 20.29 4.98 -7.35
C SER A 31 20.30 6.18 -6.42
N SER A 32 19.28 7.04 -6.50
CA SER A 32 19.17 8.23 -5.65
C SER A 32 19.08 7.87 -4.16
N VAL A 33 18.26 6.86 -3.82
CA VAL A 33 18.12 6.39 -2.43
C VAL A 33 19.45 5.80 -1.91
N LYS A 34 20.18 5.05 -2.75
CA LYS A 34 21.53 4.54 -2.41
C LYS A 34 22.53 5.68 -2.15
N ASN A 35 22.43 6.75 -2.92
CA ASN A 35 23.30 7.93 -2.80
C ASN A 35 22.87 8.87 -1.66
N GLY A 36 21.96 8.44 -0.77
CA GLY A 36 21.60 9.18 0.44
C GLY A 36 20.31 9.98 0.37
N GLU A 37 19.62 10.07 -0.78
CA GLU A 37 18.37 10.82 -0.95
C GLU A 37 17.17 10.05 -0.34
N LYS A 38 17.27 9.70 0.95
CA LYS A 38 16.29 8.87 1.67
C LYS A 38 14.91 9.50 1.78
N TYR A 39 14.77 10.82 1.63
CA TYR A 39 13.48 11.51 1.60
C TYR A 39 12.55 10.97 0.51
N ARG A 40 13.11 10.40 -0.58
CA ARG A 40 12.36 9.78 -1.66
C ARG A 40 11.55 8.56 -1.23
N MET A 41 11.92 7.95 -0.10
CA MET A 41 11.14 6.88 0.53
C MET A 41 9.76 7.35 1.00
N PHE A 42 9.60 8.66 1.21
CA PHE A 42 8.35 9.28 1.66
C PHE A 42 7.72 10.16 0.58
N SER A 43 8.51 11.00 -0.08
CA SER A 43 7.99 12.00 -1.03
C SER A 43 7.32 11.38 -2.25
N SER A 44 7.76 10.20 -2.68
CA SER A 44 7.18 9.48 -3.82
C SER A 44 5.71 9.11 -3.64
N ALA A 45 5.24 8.97 -2.40
CA ALA A 45 3.86 8.63 -2.10
C ALA A 45 2.85 9.74 -2.43
N PHE A 46 3.32 10.98 -2.57
CA PHE A 46 2.49 12.13 -2.91
C PHE A 46 2.49 12.44 -4.41
N LEU A 47 3.25 11.69 -5.21
CA LEU A 47 3.31 11.80 -6.66
C LEU A 47 2.55 10.66 -7.32
N HIS A 48 1.94 10.92 -8.48
CA HIS A 48 1.27 9.92 -9.30
C HIS A 48 1.66 10.11 -10.77
N VAL A 49 1.61 9.02 -11.55
CA VAL A 49 1.97 9.08 -12.98
C VAL A 49 0.87 9.76 -13.81
N ASP A 50 -0.40 9.59 -13.41
CA ASP A 50 -1.58 10.11 -14.10
C ASP A 50 -2.78 10.27 -13.13
N PHE A 51 -3.87 10.85 -13.68
CA PHE A 51 -5.09 11.07 -12.91
C PHE A 51 -5.80 9.79 -12.48
N ASN A 52 -5.75 8.72 -13.27
CA ASN A 52 -6.39 7.45 -12.92
C ASN A 52 -5.69 6.84 -11.71
N HIS A 53 -4.35 6.83 -11.72
CA HIS A 53 -3.55 6.36 -10.60
C HIS A 53 -3.84 7.16 -9.32
N LEU A 54 -3.88 8.49 -9.42
CA LEU A 54 -4.26 9.36 -8.30
C LEU A 54 -5.66 9.05 -7.81
N PHE A 55 -6.64 9.00 -8.72
CA PHE A 55 -8.04 8.74 -8.39
C PHE A 55 -8.23 7.42 -7.64
N PHE A 56 -7.66 6.30 -8.14
CA PHE A 56 -7.83 5.00 -7.50
C PHE A 56 -7.18 4.94 -6.11
N ASN A 57 -6.05 5.60 -5.90
CA ASN A 57 -5.44 5.69 -4.57
C ASN A 57 -6.34 6.46 -3.60
N LEU A 58 -6.83 7.64 -3.99
CA LEU A 58 -7.69 8.46 -3.14
C LEU A 58 -9.05 7.82 -2.88
N PHE A 59 -9.66 7.22 -3.90
CA PHE A 59 -10.90 6.47 -3.77
C PHE A 59 -10.77 5.32 -2.77
N THR A 60 -9.69 4.53 -2.88
CA THR A 60 -9.43 3.43 -1.95
C THR A 60 -9.24 3.95 -0.51
N LEU A 61 -8.51 5.06 -0.33
CA LEU A 61 -8.41 5.68 1.00
C LEU A 61 -9.78 6.08 1.54
N LEU A 62 -10.65 6.70 0.74
CA LEU A 62 -11.99 7.09 1.17
C LEU A 62 -12.84 5.90 1.59
N VAL A 63 -12.73 4.78 0.88
CA VAL A 63 -13.50 3.55 1.19
C VAL A 63 -13.04 2.91 2.51
N PHE A 64 -11.73 2.84 2.76
CA PHE A 64 -11.18 2.03 3.86
C PHE A 64 -10.78 2.83 5.11
N SER A 65 -10.62 4.16 5.02
CA SER A 65 -10.07 4.94 6.14
C SER A 65 -11.01 5.09 7.32
N ASN A 66 -12.32 5.22 7.07
CA ASN A 66 -13.28 5.45 8.15
C ASN A 66 -13.33 4.31 9.16
N GLN A 67 -13.15 3.06 8.72
CA GLN A 67 -13.07 1.90 9.59
C GLN A 67 -11.95 2.04 10.62
N ILE A 68 -10.76 2.44 10.18
CA ILE A 68 -9.60 2.59 11.04
C ILE A 68 -9.74 3.84 11.93
N LEU A 69 -10.22 4.94 11.37
CA LEU A 69 -10.42 6.20 12.11
C LEU A 69 -11.42 6.03 13.26
N ASN A 70 -12.50 5.30 13.02
CA ASN A 70 -13.53 5.05 14.04
C ASN A 70 -13.07 4.05 15.10
N GLU A 71 -12.30 3.04 14.73
CA GLU A 71 -11.88 1.95 15.62
C GLU A 71 -10.62 2.32 16.43
N LEU A 72 -9.62 2.91 15.78
CA LEU A 72 -8.31 3.16 16.38
C LEU A 72 -8.00 4.64 16.59
N GLY A 73 -8.75 5.54 15.93
CA GLY A 73 -8.51 6.98 16.00
C GLY A 73 -7.43 7.50 15.04
N GLY A 74 -7.35 8.84 14.97
CA GLY A 74 -6.52 9.52 13.96
C GLY A 74 -5.01 9.32 14.13
N LEU A 75 -4.52 9.19 15.37
CA LEU A 75 -3.09 8.95 15.62
C LEU A 75 -2.62 7.62 15.03
N TYR A 76 -3.32 6.53 15.33
CA TYR A 76 -2.97 5.21 14.83
C TYR A 76 -3.18 5.10 13.32
N TYR A 77 -4.19 5.78 12.76
CA TYR A 77 -4.36 5.88 11.31
C TYR A 77 -3.10 6.45 10.61
N ILE A 78 -2.53 7.54 11.15
CA ILE A 78 -1.30 8.13 10.59
C ILE A 78 -0.12 7.19 10.77
N ILE A 79 0.01 6.54 11.93
CA ILE A 79 1.11 5.59 12.18
C ILE A 79 1.03 4.44 11.15
N ILE A 80 -0.15 3.85 10.95
CA ILE A 80 -0.36 2.79 9.95
C ILE A 80 0.02 3.30 8.55
N TYR A 81 -0.46 4.48 8.16
CA TYR A 81 -0.19 5.07 6.85
C TYR A 81 1.31 5.27 6.60
N ILE A 82 2.01 5.93 7.54
CA ILE A 82 3.45 6.26 7.39
C ILE A 82 4.32 5.00 7.44
N VAL A 83 4.04 4.08 8.36
CA VAL A 83 4.77 2.83 8.48
C VAL A 83 4.60 1.99 7.22
N SER A 84 3.39 1.88 6.69
CA SER A 84 3.10 1.12 5.48
C SER A 84 3.71 1.76 4.23
N LEU A 85 3.72 3.08 4.16
CA LEU A 85 4.43 3.82 3.11
C LEU A 85 5.92 3.49 3.12
N TYR A 86 6.57 3.63 4.27
CA TYR A 86 8.01 3.41 4.41
C TYR A 86 8.38 1.95 4.07
N PHE A 87 7.71 0.99 4.68
CA PHE A 87 8.00 -0.43 4.47
C PHE A 87 7.59 -0.93 3.08
N GLY A 88 6.58 -0.34 2.45
CA GLY A 88 6.26 -0.57 1.05
C GLY A 88 7.43 -0.21 0.15
N ASN A 89 7.95 1.01 0.29
CA ASN A 89 9.12 1.47 -0.46
C ASN A 89 10.41 0.73 -0.05
N TYR A 90 10.57 0.35 1.22
CA TYR A 90 11.71 -0.44 1.66
C TYR A 90 11.71 -1.86 1.06
N TYR A 91 10.55 -2.50 0.97
CA TYR A 91 10.41 -3.80 0.30
C TYR A 91 10.77 -3.67 -1.19
N THR A 92 10.27 -2.63 -1.85
CA THR A 92 10.63 -2.29 -3.24
C THR A 92 12.14 -2.08 -3.40
N TYR A 93 12.76 -1.32 -2.48
CA TYR A 93 14.20 -1.11 -2.46
C TYR A 93 14.97 -2.44 -2.38
N LYS A 94 14.57 -3.34 -1.47
CA LYS A 94 15.21 -4.67 -1.32
C LYS A 94 15.05 -5.52 -2.58
N GLN A 95 13.90 -5.47 -3.22
CA GLN A 95 13.58 -6.28 -4.39
C GLN A 95 14.38 -5.83 -5.63
N TYR A 96 14.52 -4.52 -5.81
CA TYR A 96 15.13 -3.91 -7.00
C TYR A 96 16.49 -3.25 -6.73
N LYS A 97 17.15 -3.56 -5.61
CA LYS A 97 18.43 -2.91 -5.22
C LYS A 97 19.54 -2.98 -6.27
N ASN A 98 19.52 -3.96 -7.17
CA ASN A 98 20.49 -4.13 -8.24
C ASN A 98 20.10 -3.42 -9.55
N ASN A 99 18.89 -2.85 -9.63
CA ASN A 99 18.42 -2.06 -10.77
C ASN A 99 18.36 -0.58 -10.40
N GLY A 100 19.45 0.14 -10.62
CA GLY A 100 19.56 1.56 -10.28
C GLY A 100 18.58 2.48 -11.03
N PHE A 101 18.09 2.05 -12.19
CA PHE A 101 17.13 2.80 -13.01
C PHE A 101 15.68 2.67 -12.52
N TYR A 102 15.39 1.67 -11.68
CA TYR A 102 14.03 1.46 -11.17
C TYR A 102 13.54 2.70 -10.42
N SER A 103 12.35 3.14 -10.79
CA SER A 103 11.67 4.28 -10.18
C SER A 103 10.20 3.94 -9.94
N ALA A 104 9.62 4.54 -8.91
CA ALA A 104 8.20 4.37 -8.57
C ALA A 104 7.63 5.66 -7.96
N VAL A 105 6.32 5.82 -8.07
CA VAL A 105 5.52 6.86 -7.42
C VAL A 105 4.15 6.28 -7.04
N GLY A 106 3.46 6.94 -6.13
CA GLY A 106 2.10 6.61 -5.72
C GLY A 106 1.97 6.31 -4.23
N ALA A 107 0.81 6.64 -3.69
CA ALA A 107 0.45 6.36 -2.31
C ALA A 107 0.17 4.87 -2.04
N SER A 108 0.21 4.02 -3.06
CA SER A 108 -0.37 2.67 -3.03
C SER A 108 0.23 1.73 -1.99
N GLY A 109 1.51 1.91 -1.60
CA GLY A 109 2.09 1.18 -0.47
C GLY A 109 1.39 1.51 0.85
N ALA A 110 1.19 2.81 1.14
CA ALA A 110 0.44 3.25 2.31
C ALA A 110 -1.04 2.83 2.23
N VAL A 111 -1.66 2.99 1.06
CA VAL A 111 -3.04 2.59 0.79
C VAL A 111 -3.23 1.09 1.04
N SER A 112 -2.32 0.24 0.58
CA SER A 112 -2.35 -1.19 0.87
C SER A 112 -2.32 -1.46 2.37
N GLY A 113 -1.47 -0.76 3.13
CA GLY A 113 -1.47 -0.89 4.58
C GLY A 113 -2.81 -0.52 5.23
N ILE A 114 -3.44 0.57 4.80
CA ILE A 114 -4.78 0.96 5.26
C ILE A 114 -5.83 -0.11 4.90
N VAL A 115 -5.81 -0.62 3.68
CA VAL A 115 -6.72 -1.70 3.23
C VAL A 115 -6.58 -2.93 4.12
N TYR A 116 -5.36 -3.43 4.32
CA TYR A 116 -5.14 -4.66 5.11
C TYR A 116 -5.38 -4.48 6.60
N SER A 117 -5.14 -3.27 7.13
CA SER A 117 -5.56 -2.91 8.49
C SER A 117 -7.09 -2.94 8.64
N ALA A 118 -7.82 -2.37 7.68
CA ALA A 118 -9.28 -2.38 7.69
C ALA A 118 -9.86 -3.80 7.55
N ILE A 119 -9.30 -4.61 6.64
CA ILE A 119 -9.69 -6.02 6.47
C ILE A 119 -9.46 -6.81 7.77
N LEU A 120 -8.36 -6.59 8.45
CA LEU A 120 -8.03 -7.29 9.68
C LEU A 120 -8.93 -6.90 10.85
N LEU A 121 -9.32 -5.62 10.92
CA LEU A 121 -10.25 -5.10 11.92
C LEU A 121 -11.70 -5.49 11.65
N PHE A 122 -12.10 -5.55 10.36
CA PHE A 122 -13.47 -5.76 9.92
C PHE A 122 -13.55 -6.76 8.76
N PRO A 123 -13.22 -8.06 8.99
CA PRO A 123 -13.14 -9.05 7.91
C PRO A 123 -14.47 -9.27 7.18
N GLU A 124 -15.58 -9.13 7.87
CA GLU A 124 -16.93 -9.31 7.31
C GLU A 124 -17.44 -8.05 6.56
N MET A 125 -16.65 -6.98 6.51
CA MET A 125 -17.00 -5.80 5.70
C MET A 125 -17.18 -6.23 4.24
N LYS A 126 -18.34 -5.91 3.66
CA LYS A 126 -18.66 -6.28 2.29
C LYS A 126 -18.21 -5.21 1.31
N LEU A 127 -17.48 -5.64 0.29
CA LEU A 127 -17.08 -4.82 -0.85
C LEU A 127 -17.96 -5.16 -2.04
N VAL A 128 -18.47 -4.12 -2.71
CA VAL A 128 -19.24 -4.25 -3.96
C VAL A 128 -18.44 -3.57 -5.06
N PHE A 129 -18.16 -4.30 -6.12
CA PHE A 129 -17.46 -3.77 -7.29
C PHE A 129 -18.48 -3.29 -8.32
N ILE A 130 -18.23 -2.13 -8.94
CA ILE A 130 -19.16 -1.53 -9.93
C ILE A 130 -19.44 -2.50 -11.08
N LEU A 131 -18.42 -3.20 -11.57
CA LEU A 131 -18.55 -4.16 -12.69
C LEU A 131 -19.07 -5.52 -12.26
N PHE A 132 -19.06 -5.81 -10.97
CA PHE A 132 -19.51 -7.07 -10.42
C PHE A 132 -20.23 -6.80 -9.08
N PRO A 133 -21.52 -6.44 -9.14
CA PRO A 133 -22.26 -5.93 -7.98
C PRO A 133 -22.70 -7.03 -6.99
N ILE A 134 -21.84 -8.03 -6.78
CA ILE A 134 -22.04 -9.06 -5.75
C ILE A 134 -21.24 -8.66 -4.53
N PRO A 135 -21.88 -8.50 -3.35
CA PRO A 135 -21.15 -8.16 -2.13
C PRO A 135 -20.28 -9.33 -1.68
N LEU A 136 -18.95 -9.11 -1.68
CA LEU A 136 -17.96 -10.07 -1.23
C LEU A 136 -17.34 -9.62 0.10
N PRO A 137 -17.08 -10.52 1.05
CA PRO A 137 -16.31 -10.19 2.25
C PRO A 137 -14.94 -9.62 1.87
N SER A 138 -14.49 -8.60 2.61
CA SER A 138 -13.26 -7.86 2.29
C SER A 138 -12.00 -8.74 2.31
N TYR A 139 -11.99 -9.79 3.13
CA TYR A 139 -10.84 -10.71 3.18
C TYR A 139 -10.65 -11.50 1.88
N ILE A 140 -11.71 -11.81 1.12
CA ILE A 140 -11.59 -12.46 -0.20
C ILE A 140 -10.84 -11.54 -1.17
N PHE A 141 -11.22 -10.26 -1.20
CA PHE A 141 -10.48 -9.25 -1.96
C PHE A 141 -9.02 -9.17 -1.51
N GLY A 142 -8.75 -9.12 -0.19
CA GLY A 142 -7.42 -9.03 0.36
C GLY A 142 -6.52 -10.18 -0.09
N ILE A 143 -6.99 -11.43 0.03
CA ILE A 143 -6.26 -12.63 -0.40
C ILE A 143 -5.99 -12.57 -1.91
N GLY A 144 -7.02 -12.30 -2.70
CA GLY A 144 -6.91 -12.19 -4.16
C GLY A 144 -5.90 -11.12 -4.59
N TYR A 145 -5.88 -9.98 -3.91
CA TYR A 145 -4.96 -8.88 -4.21
C TYR A 145 -3.50 -9.20 -3.83
N ILE A 146 -3.24 -9.92 -2.73
CA ILE A 146 -1.90 -10.43 -2.41
C ILE A 146 -1.43 -11.38 -3.51
N LEU A 147 -2.26 -12.36 -3.89
CA LEU A 147 -1.91 -13.33 -4.94
C LEU A 147 -1.65 -12.64 -6.28
N TYR A 148 -2.50 -11.68 -6.68
CA TYR A 148 -2.30 -10.86 -7.86
C TYR A 148 -0.97 -10.07 -7.78
N SER A 149 -0.67 -9.47 -6.63
CA SER A 149 0.57 -8.70 -6.46
C SER A 149 1.82 -9.58 -6.49
N ILE A 150 1.77 -10.80 -5.92
CA ILE A 150 2.86 -11.77 -6.01
C ILE A 150 3.08 -12.21 -7.47
N TYR A 151 1.99 -12.51 -8.19
CA TYR A 151 2.05 -12.88 -9.60
C TYR A 151 2.59 -11.72 -10.46
N GLY A 152 2.05 -10.51 -10.25
CA GLY A 152 2.42 -9.31 -10.99
C GLY A 152 3.89 -8.95 -10.83
N MET A 153 4.42 -9.03 -9.60
CA MET A 153 5.84 -8.79 -9.34
C MET A 153 6.77 -9.72 -10.12
N LYS A 154 6.31 -10.92 -10.51
CA LYS A 154 7.12 -11.94 -11.21
C LYS A 154 6.91 -11.96 -12.72
N LYS A 155 5.72 -11.67 -13.19
CA LYS A 155 5.27 -11.98 -14.55
C LYS A 155 4.72 -10.81 -15.33
N LEU A 156 4.23 -9.75 -14.67
CA LEU A 156 3.61 -8.64 -15.35
C LEU A 156 4.62 -7.49 -15.55
N ASN A 157 4.46 -6.79 -16.65
CA ASN A 157 5.16 -5.54 -16.96
C ASN A 157 4.10 -4.44 -17.17
N ASP A 158 3.27 -4.22 -16.14
CA ASP A 158 2.09 -3.38 -16.16
C ASP A 158 2.28 -2.01 -15.48
N ASN A 159 3.51 -1.65 -15.15
CA ASN A 159 3.87 -0.43 -14.42
C ASN A 159 3.24 -0.29 -13.02
N ILE A 160 2.72 -1.40 -12.45
CA ILE A 160 2.15 -1.41 -11.10
C ILE A 160 3.25 -1.70 -10.07
N GLY A 161 3.27 -0.95 -8.98
CA GLY A 161 4.23 -1.12 -7.88
C GLY A 161 3.91 -2.31 -6.96
N HIS A 162 3.78 -3.53 -7.51
CA HIS A 162 3.39 -4.72 -6.76
C HIS A 162 4.23 -4.96 -5.50
N SER A 163 5.53 -4.70 -5.57
CA SER A 163 6.42 -4.83 -4.40
C SER A 163 6.06 -3.84 -3.28
N ALA A 164 5.71 -2.60 -3.63
CA ALA A 164 5.27 -1.61 -2.65
C ALA A 164 3.93 -2.01 -2.01
N HIS A 165 3.02 -2.59 -2.80
CA HIS A 165 1.73 -3.10 -2.30
C HIS A 165 1.94 -4.22 -1.28
N LEU A 166 2.80 -5.21 -1.59
CA LEU A 166 3.09 -6.32 -0.69
C LEU A 166 3.77 -5.85 0.60
N GLY A 167 4.78 -4.97 0.49
CA GLY A 167 5.45 -4.39 1.66
C GLY A 167 4.50 -3.57 2.53
N GLY A 168 3.61 -2.79 1.91
CA GLY A 168 2.56 -2.03 2.57
C GLY A 168 1.55 -2.94 3.28
N ALA A 169 1.06 -3.98 2.60
CA ALA A 169 0.12 -4.95 3.17
C ALA A 169 0.69 -5.65 4.41
N ILE A 170 1.90 -6.20 4.32
CA ILE A 170 2.58 -6.87 5.45
C ILE A 170 2.73 -5.92 6.62
N SER A 171 3.23 -4.71 6.37
CA SER A 171 3.45 -3.74 7.45
C SER A 171 2.13 -3.24 8.06
N GLY A 172 1.08 -3.07 7.25
CA GLY A 172 -0.26 -2.75 7.75
C GLY A 172 -0.82 -3.82 8.67
N ILE A 173 -0.69 -5.10 8.30
CA ILE A 173 -1.08 -6.23 9.16
C ILE A 173 -0.29 -6.20 10.48
N ILE A 174 1.04 -6.13 10.40
CA ILE A 174 1.91 -6.18 11.58
C ILE A 174 1.63 -5.02 12.54
N ILE A 175 1.59 -3.78 12.03
CA ILE A 175 1.37 -2.61 12.89
C ILE A 175 -0.02 -2.61 13.52
N THR A 176 -1.04 -3.12 12.81
CA THR A 176 -2.40 -3.25 13.35
C THR A 176 -2.44 -4.26 14.49
N ILE A 177 -1.73 -5.38 14.37
CA ILE A 177 -1.60 -6.37 15.43
C ILE A 177 -0.87 -5.78 16.65
N ILE A 178 0.18 -4.98 16.43
CA ILE A 178 0.92 -4.32 17.52
C ILE A 178 0.01 -3.32 18.27
N ILE A 179 -0.78 -2.55 17.54
CA ILE A 179 -1.70 -1.55 18.12
C ILE A 179 -2.87 -2.23 18.86
N LYS A 180 -3.41 -3.31 18.30
CA LYS A 180 -4.55 -4.06 18.86
C LYS A 180 -4.25 -5.55 18.96
N PRO A 181 -3.45 -5.99 19.97
CA PRO A 181 -3.01 -7.40 20.09
C PRO A 181 -4.14 -8.42 20.24
N SER A 182 -5.32 -8.00 20.70
CA SER A 182 -6.50 -8.88 20.79
C SER A 182 -6.91 -9.49 19.44
N ILE A 183 -6.51 -8.87 18.32
CA ILE A 183 -6.74 -9.38 16.96
C ILE A 183 -6.07 -10.76 16.77
N ILE A 184 -4.95 -11.04 17.42
CA ILE A 184 -4.28 -12.34 17.31
C ILE A 184 -5.25 -13.47 17.68
N VAL A 185 -6.03 -13.27 18.73
CA VAL A 185 -6.98 -14.28 19.19
C VAL A 185 -8.28 -14.25 18.37
N SER A 186 -8.83 -13.06 18.14
CA SER A 186 -10.14 -12.93 17.48
C SER A 186 -10.11 -13.21 15.96
N GLN A 187 -8.95 -13.01 15.30
CA GLN A 187 -8.78 -13.13 13.85
C GLN A 187 -7.62 -14.06 13.44
N THR A 188 -7.29 -15.07 14.27
CA THR A 188 -6.20 -16.02 14.01
C THR A 188 -6.27 -16.64 12.62
N TRP A 189 -7.46 -17.09 12.21
CA TRP A 189 -7.68 -17.71 10.92
C TRP A 189 -7.38 -16.76 9.75
N LEU A 190 -7.77 -15.49 9.89
CA LEU A 190 -7.57 -14.48 8.85
C LEU A 190 -6.09 -14.09 8.72
N ILE A 191 -5.39 -13.93 9.86
CA ILE A 191 -3.96 -13.66 9.87
C ILE A 191 -3.24 -14.79 9.12
N PHE A 192 -3.59 -16.05 9.39
CA PHE A 192 -3.02 -17.20 8.70
C PHE A 192 -3.28 -17.13 7.19
N LEU A 193 -4.52 -16.87 6.78
CA LEU A 193 -4.88 -16.77 5.36
C LEU A 193 -4.19 -15.62 4.63
N LEU A 194 -4.00 -14.47 5.28
CA LEU A 194 -3.31 -13.33 4.67
C LEU A 194 -1.79 -13.53 4.59
N ILE A 195 -1.19 -14.30 5.50
CA ILE A 195 0.26 -14.56 5.51
C ILE A 195 0.62 -15.77 4.62
N LEU A 196 -0.26 -16.74 4.49
CA LEU A 196 -0.02 -17.99 3.74
C LEU A 196 0.53 -17.76 2.32
N PRO A 197 0.01 -16.82 1.49
CA PRO A 197 0.54 -16.56 0.16
C PRO A 197 2.03 -16.18 0.15
N PHE A 198 2.50 -15.42 1.14
CA PHE A 198 3.91 -15.03 1.25
C PHE A 198 4.81 -16.21 1.62
N ILE A 199 4.31 -17.11 2.47
CA ILE A 199 5.01 -18.35 2.83
C ILE A 199 5.15 -19.24 1.59
N ILE A 200 4.05 -19.47 0.88
CA ILE A 200 4.02 -20.29 -0.34
C ILE A 200 4.96 -19.71 -1.40
N GLU A 201 4.93 -18.38 -1.60
CA GLU A 201 5.80 -17.69 -2.57
C GLU A 201 7.30 -17.98 -2.32
N ARG A 202 7.69 -18.01 -1.04
CA ARG A 202 9.09 -18.28 -0.66
C ARG A 202 9.54 -19.72 -0.97
N PHE A 203 8.62 -20.68 -0.88
CA PHE A 203 8.92 -22.08 -1.22
C PHE A 203 8.93 -22.34 -2.73
N ILE A 204 8.13 -21.61 -3.51
CA ILE A 204 8.11 -21.73 -4.99
C ILE A 204 9.32 -21.02 -5.63
N LYS A 205 9.99 -20.12 -4.93
CA LYS A 205 11.22 -19.43 -5.39
C LYS A 205 12.48 -20.32 -5.40
N LYS A 206 12.40 -21.56 -4.92
CA LYS A 206 13.47 -22.53 -5.06
C LYS A 206 13.30 -23.33 -6.34
#